data_23a3182401aec50516e27569d5621bfb
#
_entry.id   23a3182401aec50516e27569d5621bfb
#
_cell.length_a   1.000
_cell.length_b   1.000
_cell.length_c   1.000
_cell.angle_alpha   90.00
_cell.angle_beta   90.00
_cell.angle_gamma   90.00
#
_symmetry.space_group_name_H-M   'P 1'
#
loop_
_entity.id
_entity.type
_entity.pdbx_description
1 polymer ?
#
loop_
_entity_poly.entity_id
_entity_poly.type
_entity_poly.pdbx_seq_one_letter_code
_entity_poly.pdbx_strand_id
1 'polypeptide(L)'
;QFCKLGTQVMVGGASAVAQDIPPFCLAEGNKAVLRGLNLTGLRRRFENREDIDAIKHAYRELFESGKPLQEVARELFENEENKHVKELASFVINTKRGIPFTRK
;
A
#
# COMPACT_ATOMS: atom_id res chain seq x y z
N GLN A 1 -2.40 -13.43 11.73
CA GLN A 1 -3.67 -14.16 11.80
C GLN A 1 -4.87 -13.22 11.76
N PHE A 2 -4.82 -12.09 12.47
CA PHE A 2 -5.84 -11.06 12.42
C PHE A 2 -5.45 -9.87 11.55
N CYS A 3 -4.33 -9.98 10.86
CA CYS A 3 -3.87 -8.93 9.95
C CYS A 3 -4.65 -8.98 8.64
N LYS A 4 -4.84 -7.81 8.03
CA LYS A 4 -5.50 -7.72 6.73
C LYS A 4 -4.47 -7.59 5.63
N LEU A 5 -4.69 -8.33 4.55
CA LEU A 5 -3.89 -8.21 3.34
C LEU A 5 -4.77 -7.61 2.25
N GLY A 6 -4.33 -6.50 1.67
CA GLY A 6 -5.08 -5.85 0.61
C GLY A 6 -4.99 -6.58 -0.72
N THR A 7 -5.68 -6.07 -1.72
CA THR A 7 -5.72 -6.61 -3.08
C THR A 7 -4.32 -6.59 -3.69
N GLN A 8 -3.95 -7.65 -4.41
CA GLN A 8 -2.68 -7.75 -5.13
C GLN A 8 -1.43 -7.61 -4.24
N VAL A 9 -1.55 -7.97 -2.96
CA VAL A 9 -0.41 -8.00 -2.05
C VAL A 9 0.48 -9.21 -2.38
N MET A 10 1.80 -8.99 -2.31
CA MET A 10 2.77 -10.08 -2.38
C MET A 10 3.57 -10.09 -1.08
N VAL A 11 3.66 -11.27 -0.48
CA VAL A 11 4.44 -11.49 0.73
C VAL A 11 5.56 -12.47 0.41
N GLY A 12 6.81 -12.06 0.64
CA GLY A 12 7.96 -12.88 0.31
C GLY A 12 8.12 -14.10 1.22
N GLY A 13 8.72 -15.13 0.67
CA GLY A 13 8.94 -16.49 1.18
C GLY A 13 8.82 -16.75 2.67
N ALA A 14 9.85 -16.50 3.47
CA ALA A 14 9.87 -16.81 4.90
C ALA A 14 9.37 -15.66 5.78
N SER A 15 8.47 -14.85 5.25
CA SER A 15 7.98 -13.65 5.93
C SER A 15 6.97 -13.96 7.03
N ALA A 16 6.98 -13.14 8.08
CA ALA A 16 5.98 -13.18 9.15
C ALA A 16 5.24 -11.86 9.18
N VAL A 17 3.93 -11.88 8.94
CA VAL A 17 3.10 -10.69 8.87
C VAL A 17 2.48 -10.41 10.24
N ALA A 18 2.82 -9.26 10.83
CA ALA A 18 2.32 -8.83 12.13
C ALA A 18 1.39 -7.61 12.03
N GLN A 19 1.41 -6.92 10.91
CA GLN A 19 0.59 -5.72 10.68
C GLN A 19 -0.13 -5.84 9.35
N ASP A 20 -1.08 -4.93 9.10
CA ASP A 20 -1.87 -4.95 7.87
C ASP A 20 -1.01 -4.53 6.67
N ILE A 21 -1.18 -5.22 5.55
CA ILE A 21 -0.45 -4.93 4.32
C ILE A 21 -1.40 -4.27 3.32
N PRO A 22 -1.14 -3.02 2.92
CA PRO A 22 -2.05 -2.32 2.01
C PRO A 22 -2.08 -2.92 0.60
N PRO A 23 -3.15 -2.64 -0.17
CA PRO A 23 -3.27 -3.16 -1.53
C PRO A 23 -2.05 -2.84 -2.38
N PHE A 24 -1.74 -3.72 -3.30
CA PHE A 24 -0.70 -3.57 -4.31
C PHE A 24 0.73 -3.57 -3.80
N CYS A 25 0.96 -3.76 -2.52
CA CYS A 25 2.29 -3.66 -1.92
C CYS A 25 3.01 -4.99 -1.83
N LEU A 26 4.33 -4.92 -1.81
CA LEU A 26 5.23 -6.03 -1.56
C LEU A 26 5.75 -5.91 -0.14
N ALA A 27 5.65 -6.97 0.64
CA ALA A 27 6.17 -7.03 2.00
C ALA A 27 7.03 -8.28 2.18
N GLU A 28 8.08 -8.20 2.97
CA GLU A 28 8.93 -9.35 3.26
C GLU A 28 9.70 -9.17 4.57
N GLY A 29 10.22 -10.27 5.06
CA GLY A 29 11.05 -10.33 6.25
C GLY A 29 10.34 -10.93 7.44
N ASN A 30 11.11 -11.34 8.45
CA ASN A 30 10.56 -11.74 9.74
C ASN A 30 10.16 -10.46 10.48
N LYS A 31 8.88 -10.35 10.80
CA LYS A 31 8.16 -9.11 11.01
C LYS A 31 8.19 -8.32 9.69
N ALA A 32 7.35 -8.76 8.76
CA ALA A 32 7.34 -8.23 7.39
C ALA A 32 7.23 -6.71 7.35
N VAL A 33 7.99 -6.10 6.46
CA VAL A 33 8.04 -4.66 6.24
C VAL A 33 7.77 -4.40 4.77
N LEU A 34 7.11 -3.27 4.45
CA LEU A 34 6.88 -2.88 3.06
C LEU A 34 8.22 -2.64 2.35
N ARG A 35 8.36 -3.25 1.18
CA ARG A 35 9.54 -3.08 0.31
C ARG A 35 9.23 -2.27 -0.93
N GLY A 36 7.97 -2.03 -1.23
CA GLY A 36 7.54 -1.30 -2.40
C GLY A 36 6.21 -1.82 -2.90
N LEU A 37 5.94 -1.57 -4.17
CA LEU A 37 4.74 -2.06 -4.83
C LEU A 37 5.01 -3.41 -5.51
N ASN A 38 3.96 -4.22 -5.61
CA ASN A 38 3.98 -5.43 -6.41
C ASN A 38 3.83 -5.06 -7.89
N LEU A 39 4.89 -4.55 -8.50
CA LEU A 39 4.84 -4.06 -9.88
C LEU A 39 4.49 -5.14 -10.89
N THR A 40 4.94 -6.37 -10.67
CA THR A 40 4.60 -7.50 -11.54
C THR A 40 3.10 -7.75 -11.53
N GLY A 41 2.49 -7.79 -10.34
CA GLY A 41 1.04 -7.96 -10.20
C GLY A 41 0.26 -6.81 -10.81
N LEU A 42 0.74 -5.58 -10.62
CA LEU A 42 0.10 -4.40 -11.20
C LEU A 42 0.11 -4.45 -12.72
N ARG A 43 1.24 -4.79 -13.32
CA ARG A 43 1.35 -4.89 -14.78
C ARG A 43 0.47 -5.98 -15.38
N ARG A 44 0.27 -7.08 -14.65
CA ARG A 44 -0.62 -8.16 -15.09
C ARG A 44 -2.08 -7.77 -14.97
N ARG A 45 -2.45 -7.02 -13.95
CA ARG A 45 -3.84 -6.67 -13.67
C ARG A 45 -4.33 -5.45 -14.46
N PHE A 46 -3.50 -4.44 -14.59
CA PHE A 46 -3.89 -3.17 -15.18
C PHE A 46 -3.27 -2.99 -16.56
N GLU A 47 -4.13 -2.84 -17.56
CA GLU A 47 -3.70 -2.51 -18.91
C GLU A 47 -3.37 -1.02 -19.02
N ASN A 48 -4.06 -0.19 -18.25
CA ASN A 48 -3.91 1.25 -18.30
C ASN A 48 -2.72 1.69 -17.45
N ARG A 49 -1.72 2.24 -18.11
CA ARG A 49 -0.51 2.73 -17.46
C ARG A 49 -0.80 3.86 -16.48
N GLU A 50 -1.82 4.66 -16.76
CA GLU A 50 -2.21 5.77 -15.87
C GLU A 50 -2.62 5.28 -14.49
N ASP A 51 -3.30 4.13 -14.41
CA ASP A 51 -3.67 3.53 -13.13
C ASP A 51 -2.42 3.14 -12.32
N ILE A 52 -1.44 2.54 -13.00
CA ILE A 52 -0.19 2.14 -12.36
C ILE A 52 0.56 3.37 -11.85
N ASP A 53 0.65 4.41 -12.67
CA ASP A 53 1.34 5.64 -12.29
C ASP A 53 0.65 6.34 -11.12
N ALA A 54 -0.68 6.34 -11.10
CA ALA A 54 -1.44 6.91 -10.00
C ALA A 54 -1.17 6.16 -8.69
N ILE A 55 -1.13 4.83 -8.74
CA ILE A 55 -0.82 3.99 -7.58
C ILE A 55 0.61 4.24 -7.10
N LYS A 56 1.57 4.35 -8.01
CA LYS A 56 2.97 4.67 -7.66
C LYS A 56 3.08 6.01 -6.96
N HIS A 57 2.40 7.02 -7.48
CA HIS A 57 2.39 8.35 -6.87
C HIS A 57 1.80 8.30 -5.45
N ALA A 58 0.67 7.64 -5.30
CA ALA A 58 0.02 7.50 -3.99
C ALA A 58 0.93 6.79 -2.99
N TYR A 59 1.59 5.72 -3.42
CA TYR A 59 2.54 4.99 -2.57
C TYR A 59 3.65 5.90 -2.05
N ARG A 60 4.24 6.70 -2.93
CA ARG A 60 5.31 7.63 -2.53
C ARG A 60 4.80 8.66 -1.54
N GLU A 61 3.62 9.22 -1.77
CA GLU A 61 3.04 10.22 -0.87
C GLU A 61 2.71 9.63 0.49
N LEU A 62 2.20 8.41 0.54
CA LEU A 62 1.86 7.75 1.79
C LEU A 62 3.09 7.34 2.60
N PHE A 63 4.05 6.69 1.95
CA PHE A 63 5.08 5.95 2.67
C PHE A 63 6.49 6.52 2.52
N GLU A 64 6.72 7.42 1.58
CA GLU A 64 8.06 7.95 1.30
C GLU A 64 8.17 9.46 1.41
N SER A 65 7.09 10.16 1.74
CA SER A 65 7.12 11.62 1.84
C SER A 65 7.55 12.14 3.20
N GLY A 66 7.52 11.31 4.22
CA GLY A 66 7.79 11.73 5.60
C GLY A 66 6.64 12.48 6.26
N LYS A 67 5.53 12.68 5.56
CA LYS A 67 4.35 13.34 6.11
C LYS A 67 3.53 12.37 6.97
N PRO A 68 2.68 12.88 7.88
CA PRO A 68 1.81 12.00 8.69
C PRO A 68 0.92 11.12 7.81
N LEU A 69 1.02 9.80 8.02
CA LEU A 69 0.38 8.81 7.15
C LEU A 69 -1.12 9.01 7.02
N GLN A 70 -1.82 9.19 8.14
CA GLN A 70 -3.28 9.30 8.13
C GLN A 70 -3.76 10.58 7.44
N GLU A 71 -3.01 11.67 7.55
CA GLU A 71 -3.34 12.91 6.86
C GLU A 71 -3.22 12.74 5.35
N VAL A 72 -2.12 12.14 4.90
CA VAL A 72 -1.91 11.88 3.47
C VAL A 72 -3.00 10.95 2.93
N ALA A 73 -3.34 9.91 3.68
CA ALA A 73 -4.37 8.96 3.25
C ALA A 73 -5.72 9.66 3.08
N ARG A 74 -6.09 10.54 3.99
CA ARG A 74 -7.35 11.29 3.90
C ARG A 74 -7.36 12.25 2.71
N GLU A 75 -6.26 12.96 2.49
CA GLU A 75 -6.14 13.85 1.33
C GLU A 75 -6.27 13.08 0.02
N LEU A 76 -5.60 11.94 -0.10
CA LEU A 76 -5.69 11.12 -1.30
C LEU A 76 -7.12 10.61 -1.50
N PHE A 77 -7.78 10.15 -0.44
CA PHE A 77 -9.14 9.65 -0.54
C PHE A 77 -10.12 10.72 -0.99
N GLU A 78 -9.96 11.96 -0.51
CA GLU A 78 -10.86 13.05 -0.82
C GLU A 78 -10.60 13.70 -2.19
N ASN A 79 -9.32 13.81 -2.57
CA ASN A 79 -8.93 14.62 -3.72
C ASN A 79 -8.64 13.83 -4.98
N GLU A 80 -8.29 12.53 -4.87
CA GLU A 80 -7.99 11.71 -6.03
C GLU A 80 -9.25 11.03 -6.54
N GLU A 81 -9.42 11.02 -7.86
CA GLU A 81 -10.58 10.38 -8.47
C GLU A 81 -10.34 8.91 -8.78
N ASN A 82 -9.09 8.49 -8.90
CA ASN A 82 -8.74 7.12 -9.26
C ASN A 82 -9.20 6.15 -8.16
N LYS A 83 -10.04 5.18 -8.55
CA LYS A 83 -10.63 4.24 -7.59
C LYS A 83 -9.61 3.34 -6.90
N HIS A 84 -8.50 3.05 -7.58
CA HIS A 84 -7.44 2.21 -7.01
C HIS A 84 -6.63 2.98 -5.95
N VAL A 85 -6.42 4.26 -6.19
CA VAL A 85 -5.82 5.14 -5.18
C VAL A 85 -6.73 5.27 -3.98
N LYS A 86 -8.04 5.40 -4.20
CA LYS A 86 -9.02 5.45 -3.11
C LYS A 86 -9.03 4.14 -2.32
N GLU A 87 -8.89 3.00 -2.98
CA GLU A 87 -8.81 1.70 -2.30
C GLU A 87 -7.59 1.65 -1.37
N LEU A 88 -6.43 2.07 -1.88
CA LEU A 88 -5.19 2.12 -1.11
C LEU A 88 -5.34 3.07 0.09
N ALA A 89 -5.83 4.27 -0.15
CA ALA A 89 -6.01 5.26 0.91
C ALA A 89 -7.01 4.80 1.96
N SER A 90 -8.14 4.23 1.53
CA SER A 90 -9.17 3.71 2.45
C SER A 90 -8.61 2.60 3.33
N PHE A 91 -7.81 1.71 2.77
CA PHE A 91 -7.17 0.65 3.55
C PHE A 91 -6.30 1.24 4.66
N VAL A 92 -5.50 2.25 4.34
CA VAL A 92 -4.64 2.91 5.32
C VAL A 92 -5.46 3.61 6.40
N ILE A 93 -6.52 4.33 6.01
CA ILE A 93 -7.40 5.02 6.95
C ILE A 93 -8.01 4.03 7.96
N ASN A 94 -8.39 2.84 7.49
CA ASN A 94 -9.12 1.87 8.28
C ASN A 94 -8.25 0.81 8.97
N THR A 95 -6.93 0.91 8.85
CA THR A 95 -6.06 -0.10 9.47
C THR A 95 -6.17 -0.05 10.99
N LYS A 96 -6.29 -1.23 11.61
CA LYS A 96 -6.33 -1.37 13.06
C LYS A 96 -5.00 -1.83 13.63
N ARG A 97 -4.23 -2.54 12.82
CA ARG A 97 -2.94 -3.10 13.25
C ARG A 97 -1.75 -2.26 12.81
N GLY A 98 -2.00 -1.20 12.05
CA GLY A 98 -0.95 -0.37 11.48
C GLY A 98 -0.35 -0.98 10.23
N ILE A 99 0.49 -0.20 9.57
CA ILE A 99 1.15 -0.57 8.31
C ILE A 99 2.67 -0.66 8.58
N PRO A 100 3.32 -1.76 8.21
CA PRO A 100 4.75 -1.93 8.51
C PRO A 100 5.63 -1.25 7.48
N PHE A 101 5.79 0.06 7.57
CA PHE A 101 6.67 0.81 6.66
C PHE A 101 7.75 1.54 7.44
N THR A 102 8.89 1.80 6.77
CA THR A 102 10.01 2.51 7.36
C THR A 102 9.85 4.00 7.08
N ARG A 103 9.81 4.81 8.12
CA ARG A 103 9.74 6.26 7.97
C ARG A 103 11.08 6.81 7.50
N LYS A 104 10.99 7.76 6.61
CA LYS A 104 12.18 8.47 6.13
C LYS A 104 12.33 9.82 6.77
#